data_90542784989109470a30e687a9fab355
#
_entry.id   90542784989109470a30e687a9fab355
#
_cell.length_a   1.000
_cell.length_b   1.000
_cell.length_c   1.000
_cell.angle_alpha   90.00
_cell.angle_beta   90.00
_cell.angle_gamma   90.00
#
_symmetry.space_group_name_H-M   'P 1'
#
loop_
_entity.id
_entity.type
_entity.pdbx_description
1 polymer ?
#
loop_
_entity_poly.entity_id
_entity_poly.type
_entity_poly.pdbx_seq_one_letter_code
_entity_poly.pdbx_strand_id
1 'polypeptide(L)'
;MQHIRFGRTGLQVSRLCLGTMTFGLQCDEKTSHAILDAASAHGITFLDTADVYPLGGTLETTGRTEEIIGRWLRGKRDQVVVATKCGGKVGPAPWQQGTARKHVLAAIDASLARLDTDYVDLYQVHHFDAGTPMDETVEALDAVVKSGKARYVGVSNYQAYRVARALGRSEVLGITRLVSVQPRYNLLFRQIERELLPLCAEEGLAVIPYNPLAGGLLTGKHQRDAPPLAGSRFTLGTAGKTYVQRYWKEREFDTVNAFVQLAGDHGLEPATLAVAWVLAHPAVTAPLVGASTPEQLMASIAAVELQLDPKLKARLDDLTHDYRMGDAAR
;
A
#
# COMPACT_ATOMS: atom_id res chain seq x y z
N MET A 1 -1.72 0.59 19.93
CA MET A 1 -2.04 0.15 18.55
C MET A 1 -3.01 -1.02 18.62
N GLN A 2 -4.12 -0.94 17.90
CA GLN A 2 -5.09 -2.03 17.80
C GLN A 2 -4.62 -3.09 16.78
N HIS A 3 -5.02 -4.36 16.99
CA HIS A 3 -4.87 -5.43 16.02
C HIS A 3 -6.23 -5.83 15.46
N ILE A 4 -6.23 -6.22 14.20
CA ILE A 4 -7.43 -6.62 13.46
C ILE A 4 -7.17 -7.91 12.69
N ARG A 5 -8.20 -8.72 12.51
CA ARG A 5 -8.13 -9.93 11.67
C ARG A 5 -7.88 -9.55 10.21
N PHE A 6 -6.98 -10.24 9.55
CA PHE A 6 -6.64 -10.05 8.15
C PHE A 6 -7.64 -10.77 7.23
N GLY A 7 -8.71 -10.06 6.88
CA GLY A 7 -9.82 -10.65 6.15
C GLY A 7 -10.44 -11.84 6.90
N ARG A 8 -10.75 -12.92 6.17
CA ARG A 8 -11.27 -14.16 6.77
C ARG A 8 -10.20 -15.14 7.28
N THR A 9 -8.93 -14.73 7.30
CA THR A 9 -7.84 -15.57 7.78
C THR A 9 -7.74 -15.56 9.31
N GLY A 10 -6.91 -16.44 9.88
CA GLY A 10 -6.57 -16.40 11.32
C GLY A 10 -5.47 -15.38 11.68
N LEU A 11 -4.86 -14.75 10.68
CA LEU A 11 -3.79 -13.78 10.89
C LEU A 11 -4.32 -12.50 11.54
N GLN A 12 -3.61 -11.98 12.53
CA GLN A 12 -3.85 -10.68 13.15
C GLN A 12 -2.74 -9.72 12.73
N VAL A 13 -3.10 -8.49 12.34
CA VAL A 13 -2.16 -7.44 11.94
C VAL A 13 -2.45 -6.14 12.70
N SER A 14 -1.44 -5.29 12.85
CA SER A 14 -1.66 -3.92 13.36
C SER A 14 -2.60 -3.14 12.44
N ARG A 15 -3.41 -2.26 13.02
CA ARG A 15 -4.42 -1.44 12.30
C ARG A 15 -3.81 -0.47 11.27
N LEU A 16 -2.49 -0.26 11.32
CA LEU A 16 -1.68 0.40 10.29
C LEU A 16 -0.64 -0.57 9.75
N CYS A 17 -0.33 -0.42 8.47
CA CYS A 17 0.78 -1.08 7.80
C CYS A 17 1.86 -0.05 7.45
N LEU A 18 3.13 -0.30 7.80
CA LEU A 18 4.24 0.55 7.39
C LEU A 18 4.65 0.25 5.95
N GLY A 19 4.42 1.21 5.05
CA GLY A 19 4.92 1.17 3.69
C GLY A 19 6.36 1.70 3.60
N THR A 20 7.25 0.94 2.99
CA THR A 20 8.70 1.15 3.04
C THR A 20 9.32 1.68 1.74
N MET A 21 8.54 2.05 0.75
CA MET A 21 9.01 2.40 -0.60
C MET A 21 9.96 3.60 -0.69
N THR A 22 10.17 4.32 0.41
CA THR A 22 11.11 5.45 0.54
C THR A 22 12.52 5.01 0.90
N PHE A 23 12.69 3.79 1.43
CA PHE A 23 13.94 3.29 1.99
C PHE A 23 14.96 2.95 0.90
N GLY A 24 16.17 3.47 1.05
CA GLY A 24 17.27 3.27 0.10
C GLY A 24 17.36 4.30 -1.03
N LEU A 25 16.44 5.30 -1.07
CA LEU A 25 16.50 6.43 -1.98
C LEU A 25 16.22 7.77 -1.26
N GLN A 26 14.99 7.97 -0.73
CA GLN A 26 14.66 9.18 0.06
C GLN A 26 15.21 9.10 1.48
N CYS A 27 15.26 7.91 2.04
CA CYS A 27 15.82 7.62 3.36
C CYS A 27 17.04 6.74 3.19
N ASP A 28 18.15 7.09 3.79
CA ASP A 28 19.29 6.19 3.94
C ASP A 28 18.95 5.02 4.89
N GLU A 29 19.84 4.06 5.04
CA GLU A 29 19.61 2.89 5.89
C GLU A 29 19.39 3.26 7.35
N LYS A 30 20.19 4.20 7.88
CA LYS A 30 20.09 4.66 9.27
C LYS A 30 18.70 5.27 9.55
N THR A 31 18.25 6.15 8.68
CA THR A 31 16.93 6.78 8.78
C THR A 31 15.82 5.74 8.61
N SER A 32 15.99 4.79 7.69
CA SER A 32 15.03 3.70 7.46
C SER A 32 14.87 2.82 8.69
N HIS A 33 15.98 2.44 9.35
CA HIS A 33 15.95 1.69 10.61
C HIS A 33 15.31 2.49 11.75
N ALA A 34 15.59 3.79 11.85
CA ALA A 34 14.94 4.66 12.85
C ALA A 34 13.42 4.73 12.64
N ILE A 35 12.94 4.76 11.39
CA ILE A 35 11.50 4.71 11.08
C ILE A 35 10.90 3.35 11.46
N LEU A 36 11.58 2.24 11.15
CA LEU A 36 11.15 0.89 11.53
C LEU A 36 11.10 0.72 13.06
N ASP A 37 12.10 1.20 13.78
CA ASP A 37 12.14 1.15 15.25
C ASP A 37 11.02 2.01 15.86
N ALA A 38 10.79 3.22 15.35
CA ALA A 38 9.67 4.06 15.77
C ALA A 38 8.32 3.42 15.52
N ALA A 39 8.12 2.82 14.35
CA ALA A 39 6.90 2.09 14.01
C ALA A 39 6.67 0.91 14.98
N SER A 40 7.70 0.10 15.20
CA SER A 40 7.68 -1.03 16.14
C SER A 40 7.38 -0.60 17.56
N ALA A 41 8.02 0.47 18.05
CA ALA A 41 7.81 1.02 19.39
C ALA A 41 6.35 1.47 19.62
N HIS A 42 5.66 1.89 18.55
CA HIS A 42 4.23 2.25 18.59
C HIS A 42 3.30 1.09 18.22
N GLY A 43 3.82 -0.14 18.10
CA GLY A 43 3.05 -1.36 17.86
C GLY A 43 2.60 -1.55 16.40
N ILE A 44 3.20 -0.86 15.44
CA ILE A 44 3.03 -1.19 14.00
C ILE A 44 3.92 -2.40 13.72
N THR A 45 3.30 -3.56 13.58
CA THR A 45 3.98 -4.84 13.34
C THR A 45 3.79 -5.35 11.92
N PHE A 46 3.03 -4.66 11.09
CA PHE A 46 2.79 -5.03 9.70
C PHE A 46 3.61 -4.13 8.76
N LEU A 47 4.53 -4.74 8.01
CA LEU A 47 5.46 -4.07 7.09
C LEU A 47 5.13 -4.47 5.65
N ASP A 48 5.13 -3.50 4.72
CA ASP A 48 4.90 -3.72 3.30
C ASP A 48 6.07 -3.17 2.46
N THR A 49 6.68 -4.04 1.66
CA THR A 49 7.75 -3.73 0.71
C THR A 49 7.44 -4.26 -0.69
N ALA A 50 8.38 -4.25 -1.60
CA ALA A 50 8.32 -4.87 -2.93
C ALA A 50 9.72 -5.09 -3.51
N ASP A 51 9.82 -6.06 -4.43
CA ASP A 51 11.04 -6.40 -5.16
C ASP A 51 11.63 -5.23 -5.96
N VAL A 52 10.78 -4.33 -6.47
CA VAL A 52 11.18 -3.15 -7.28
C VAL A 52 11.55 -1.91 -6.47
N TYR A 53 11.38 -1.93 -5.14
CA TYR A 53 11.68 -0.74 -4.33
C TYR A 53 13.18 -0.52 -4.13
N PRO A 54 13.63 0.77 -4.00
CA PRO A 54 12.89 1.99 -3.72
C PRO A 54 12.15 2.60 -4.92
N LEU A 55 11.02 3.25 -4.63
CA LEU A 55 10.22 3.94 -5.64
C LEU A 55 10.98 5.12 -6.24
N GLY A 56 11.05 5.19 -7.57
CA GLY A 56 11.81 6.22 -8.29
C GLY A 56 13.28 5.85 -8.50
N GLY A 57 13.71 4.66 -8.04
CA GLY A 57 15.03 4.11 -8.32
C GLY A 57 15.20 3.60 -9.76
N THR A 58 16.35 2.98 -10.00
CA THR A 58 16.75 2.36 -11.28
C THR A 58 16.82 0.84 -11.12
N LEU A 59 17.11 0.10 -12.19
CA LEU A 59 17.36 -1.34 -12.09
C LEU A 59 18.53 -1.68 -11.16
N GLU A 60 19.51 -0.79 -11.01
CA GLU A 60 20.66 -0.96 -10.11
C GLU A 60 20.28 -0.85 -8.62
N THR A 61 19.20 -0.14 -8.33
CA THR A 61 18.71 0.04 -6.96
C THR A 61 17.56 -0.90 -6.60
N THR A 62 17.07 -1.67 -7.57
CA THR A 62 15.99 -2.65 -7.38
C THR A 62 16.33 -3.65 -6.26
N GLY A 63 15.41 -3.81 -5.31
CA GLY A 63 15.59 -4.71 -4.15
C GLY A 63 16.31 -4.10 -2.95
N ARG A 64 16.91 -2.91 -3.08
CA ARG A 64 17.64 -2.26 -1.97
C ARG A 64 16.77 -2.06 -0.72
N THR A 65 15.48 -1.78 -0.90
CA THR A 65 14.55 -1.64 0.24
C THR A 65 14.41 -2.95 1.01
N GLU A 66 14.29 -4.09 0.31
CA GLU A 66 14.23 -5.41 0.95
C GLU A 66 15.53 -5.75 1.68
N GLU A 67 16.69 -5.38 1.14
CA GLU A 67 17.99 -5.57 1.82
C GLU A 67 18.08 -4.77 3.13
N ILE A 68 17.62 -3.50 3.13
CA ILE A 68 17.59 -2.66 4.34
C ILE A 68 16.67 -3.29 5.39
N ILE A 69 15.49 -3.74 4.98
CA ILE A 69 14.54 -4.42 5.87
C ILE A 69 15.13 -5.74 6.38
N GLY A 70 15.75 -6.54 5.52
CA GLY A 70 16.38 -7.79 5.90
C GLY A 70 17.42 -7.63 7.01
N ARG A 71 18.29 -6.61 6.90
CA ARG A 71 19.25 -6.29 7.98
C ARG A 71 18.58 -5.90 9.28
N TRP A 72 17.47 -5.17 9.23
CA TRP A 72 16.69 -4.79 10.40
C TRP A 72 15.94 -5.98 11.03
N LEU A 73 15.50 -6.96 10.23
CA LEU A 73 14.75 -8.13 10.67
C LEU A 73 15.58 -9.14 11.48
N ARG A 74 16.91 -9.06 11.47
CA ARG A 74 17.78 -9.98 12.20
C ARG A 74 17.43 -10.04 13.68
N GLY A 75 17.03 -11.22 14.15
CA GLY A 75 16.56 -11.48 15.51
C GLY A 75 15.17 -10.92 15.85
N LYS A 76 14.42 -10.41 14.85
CA LYS A 76 13.07 -9.82 15.05
C LYS A 76 12.02 -10.39 14.08
N ARG A 77 12.37 -11.34 13.21
CA ARG A 77 11.49 -11.83 12.12
C ARG A 77 10.12 -12.30 12.62
N ASP A 78 10.07 -12.97 13.74
CA ASP A 78 8.87 -13.52 14.37
C ASP A 78 7.99 -12.46 15.08
N GLN A 79 8.51 -11.24 15.24
CA GLN A 79 7.79 -10.14 15.90
C GLN A 79 6.96 -9.31 14.91
N VAL A 80 7.10 -9.55 13.60
CA VAL A 80 6.46 -8.73 12.57
C VAL A 80 5.84 -9.58 11.46
N VAL A 81 4.81 -9.03 10.84
CA VAL A 81 4.18 -9.52 9.61
C VAL A 81 4.82 -8.80 8.43
N VAL A 82 5.43 -9.52 7.51
CA VAL A 82 6.14 -8.98 6.35
C VAL A 82 5.39 -9.29 5.07
N ALA A 83 5.01 -8.26 4.33
CA ALA A 83 4.48 -8.36 2.98
C ALA A 83 5.51 -7.87 1.95
N THR A 84 5.67 -8.62 0.85
CA THR A 84 6.39 -8.15 -0.33
C THR A 84 5.60 -8.39 -1.60
N LYS A 85 6.09 -7.87 -2.73
CA LYS A 85 5.38 -7.92 -4.02
C LYS A 85 6.32 -8.30 -5.15
N CYS A 86 5.76 -8.91 -6.20
CA CYS A 86 6.43 -9.17 -7.47
C CYS A 86 5.64 -8.64 -8.67
N GLY A 87 6.22 -8.77 -9.84
CA GLY A 87 5.58 -8.45 -11.12
C GLY A 87 6.08 -7.15 -11.75
N GLY A 88 6.81 -6.32 -11.03
CA GLY A 88 7.52 -5.20 -11.60
C GLY A 88 8.77 -5.65 -12.38
N LYS A 89 9.36 -4.72 -13.13
CA LYS A 89 10.59 -4.98 -13.87
C LYS A 89 11.79 -4.94 -12.93
N VAL A 90 12.47 -6.08 -12.76
CA VAL A 90 13.62 -6.22 -11.86
C VAL A 90 14.94 -6.51 -12.59
N GLY A 91 14.92 -6.55 -13.90
CA GLY A 91 16.12 -6.79 -14.71
C GLY A 91 15.91 -6.51 -16.19
N PRO A 92 16.98 -6.63 -17.02
CA PRO A 92 16.93 -6.28 -18.44
C PRO A 92 16.19 -7.30 -19.30
N ALA A 93 16.13 -8.58 -18.89
CA ALA A 93 15.52 -9.63 -19.69
C ALA A 93 13.98 -9.53 -19.69
N PRO A 94 13.30 -9.88 -20.81
CA PRO A 94 11.85 -9.73 -20.93
C PRO A 94 11.05 -10.57 -19.93
N TRP A 95 11.62 -11.66 -19.42
CA TRP A 95 10.99 -12.52 -18.40
C TRP A 95 11.28 -12.07 -16.96
N GLN A 96 11.98 -10.96 -16.74
CA GLN A 96 12.24 -10.39 -15.40
C GLN A 96 11.20 -9.32 -15.03
N GLN A 97 9.95 -9.57 -15.43
CA GLN A 97 8.78 -8.76 -15.11
C GLN A 97 7.51 -9.58 -15.38
N GLY A 98 6.35 -9.04 -14.96
CA GLY A 98 5.04 -9.65 -15.19
C GLY A 98 4.71 -10.76 -14.19
N THR A 99 3.70 -11.58 -14.51
CA THR A 99 3.19 -12.61 -13.60
C THR A 99 3.32 -14.03 -14.15
N ALA A 100 4.13 -14.20 -15.19
CA ALA A 100 4.48 -15.53 -15.67
C ALA A 100 5.10 -16.38 -14.55
N ARG A 101 4.75 -17.66 -14.49
CA ARG A 101 5.21 -18.61 -13.46
C ARG A 101 6.72 -18.55 -13.23
N LYS A 102 7.51 -18.48 -14.32
CA LYS A 102 8.97 -18.35 -14.25
C LYS A 102 9.39 -17.15 -13.40
N HIS A 103 8.75 -15.99 -13.61
CA HIS A 103 9.11 -14.76 -12.90
C HIS A 103 8.65 -14.80 -11.45
N VAL A 104 7.39 -15.17 -11.20
CA VAL A 104 6.81 -15.21 -9.85
C VAL A 104 7.65 -16.08 -8.91
N LEU A 105 8.07 -17.27 -9.37
CA LEU A 105 8.89 -18.19 -8.56
C LEU A 105 10.32 -17.68 -8.35
N ALA A 106 10.95 -17.11 -9.37
CA ALA A 106 12.29 -16.53 -9.24
C ALA A 106 12.30 -15.26 -8.37
N ALA A 107 11.24 -14.44 -8.45
CA ALA A 107 11.13 -13.21 -7.69
C ALA A 107 10.96 -13.44 -6.18
N ILE A 108 10.18 -14.46 -5.77
CA ILE A 108 10.06 -14.77 -4.34
C ILE A 108 11.41 -15.25 -3.78
N ASP A 109 12.16 -16.08 -4.50
CA ASP A 109 13.46 -16.56 -4.05
C ASP A 109 14.45 -15.39 -3.87
N ALA A 110 14.48 -14.47 -4.83
CA ALA A 110 15.30 -13.28 -4.76
C ALA A 110 14.88 -12.35 -3.60
N SER A 111 13.57 -12.18 -3.36
CA SER A 111 13.05 -11.39 -2.23
C SER A 111 13.42 -11.99 -0.89
N LEU A 112 13.28 -13.30 -0.72
CA LEU A 112 13.67 -14.01 0.52
C LEU A 112 15.16 -13.87 0.82
N ALA A 113 16.02 -13.98 -0.22
CA ALA A 113 17.46 -13.77 -0.07
C ALA A 113 17.79 -12.33 0.39
N ARG A 114 17.12 -11.30 -0.16
CA ARG A 114 17.33 -9.90 0.24
C ARG A 114 16.78 -9.61 1.64
N LEU A 115 15.62 -10.19 1.99
CA LEU A 115 15.00 -10.05 3.31
C LEU A 115 15.69 -10.88 4.39
N ASP A 116 16.65 -11.74 4.04
CA ASP A 116 17.39 -12.63 4.95
C ASP A 116 16.42 -13.48 5.82
N THR A 117 15.44 -14.13 5.16
CA THR A 117 14.38 -14.93 5.79
C THR A 117 13.91 -16.06 4.89
N ASP A 118 13.38 -17.13 5.48
CA ASP A 118 12.88 -18.31 4.74
C ASP A 118 11.45 -18.13 4.23
N TYR A 119 10.70 -17.13 4.71
CA TYR A 119 9.32 -16.89 4.32
C TYR A 119 8.91 -15.44 4.46
N VAL A 120 7.89 -15.04 3.70
CA VAL A 120 7.09 -13.84 3.94
C VAL A 120 5.68 -14.24 4.40
N ASP A 121 5.03 -13.36 5.14
CA ASP A 121 3.64 -13.61 5.59
C ASP A 121 2.65 -13.39 4.45
N LEU A 122 2.86 -12.34 3.64
CA LEU A 122 2.02 -12.03 2.49
C LEU A 122 2.87 -11.79 1.24
N TYR A 123 2.57 -12.52 0.17
CA TYR A 123 3.16 -12.30 -1.15
C TYR A 123 2.11 -11.78 -2.13
N GLN A 124 2.40 -10.67 -2.80
CA GLN A 124 1.42 -9.98 -3.63
C GLN A 124 1.87 -9.81 -5.07
N VAL A 125 0.95 -9.95 -6.02
CA VAL A 125 1.15 -9.42 -7.37
C VAL A 125 0.97 -7.91 -7.34
N HIS A 126 1.99 -7.16 -7.77
CA HIS A 126 2.04 -5.69 -7.67
C HIS A 126 1.08 -4.99 -8.63
N HIS A 127 0.95 -5.55 -9.87
CA HIS A 127 0.08 -5.04 -10.92
C HIS A 127 -0.50 -6.20 -11.73
N PHE A 128 -1.69 -5.99 -12.29
CA PHE A 128 -2.26 -6.93 -13.24
C PHE A 128 -1.40 -6.99 -14.51
N ASP A 129 -1.04 -8.20 -14.92
CA ASP A 129 -0.36 -8.47 -16.17
C ASP A 129 -1.36 -9.01 -17.20
N ALA A 130 -1.66 -8.20 -18.23
CA ALA A 130 -2.57 -8.58 -19.29
C ALA A 130 -1.97 -9.62 -20.26
N GLY A 131 -0.65 -9.77 -20.24
CA GLY A 131 0.08 -10.73 -21.10
C GLY A 131 0.12 -12.14 -20.54
N THR A 132 -0.21 -12.33 -19.25
CA THR A 132 -0.18 -13.64 -18.59
C THR A 132 -1.61 -14.14 -18.31
N PRO A 133 -1.95 -15.39 -18.67
CA PRO A 133 -3.22 -15.99 -18.30
C PRO A 133 -3.45 -15.97 -16.79
N MET A 134 -4.70 -15.69 -16.36
CA MET A 134 -5.04 -15.65 -14.93
C MET A 134 -4.71 -16.96 -14.21
N ASP A 135 -4.98 -18.09 -14.86
CA ASP A 135 -4.73 -19.43 -14.30
C ASP A 135 -3.25 -19.61 -13.99
N GLU A 136 -2.36 -19.24 -14.91
CA GLU A 136 -0.91 -19.32 -14.69
C GLU A 136 -0.46 -18.48 -13.49
N THR A 137 -1.04 -17.28 -13.35
CA THR A 137 -0.75 -16.39 -12.21
C THR A 137 -1.18 -17.01 -10.88
N VAL A 138 -2.43 -17.50 -10.77
CA VAL A 138 -2.93 -18.07 -9.51
C VAL A 138 -2.28 -19.40 -9.17
N GLU A 139 -1.94 -20.22 -10.17
CA GLU A 139 -1.16 -21.46 -9.97
C GLU A 139 0.28 -21.19 -9.53
N ALA A 140 0.91 -20.12 -10.04
CA ALA A 140 2.23 -19.71 -9.58
C ALA A 140 2.21 -19.27 -8.11
N LEU A 141 1.20 -18.49 -7.71
CA LEU A 141 0.98 -18.08 -6.31
C LEU A 141 0.70 -19.29 -5.40
N ASP A 142 -0.10 -20.25 -5.86
CA ASP A 142 -0.36 -21.50 -5.13
C ASP A 142 0.95 -22.28 -4.89
N ALA A 143 1.80 -22.39 -5.91
CA ALA A 143 3.10 -23.05 -5.79
C ALA A 143 3.99 -22.36 -4.74
N VAL A 144 3.98 -21.04 -4.66
CA VAL A 144 4.71 -20.27 -3.63
C VAL A 144 4.20 -20.58 -2.22
N VAL A 145 2.88 -20.66 -2.03
CA VAL A 145 2.30 -21.01 -0.72
C VAL A 145 2.61 -22.48 -0.36
N LYS A 146 2.43 -23.41 -1.28
CA LYS A 146 2.70 -24.84 -1.06
C LYS A 146 4.17 -25.13 -0.76
N SER A 147 5.10 -24.31 -1.29
CA SER A 147 6.52 -24.42 -0.97
C SER A 147 6.88 -23.83 0.41
N GLY A 148 5.93 -23.19 1.12
CA GLY A 148 6.16 -22.56 2.41
C GLY A 148 6.84 -21.18 2.36
N LYS A 149 7.16 -20.66 1.16
CA LYS A 149 7.84 -19.38 0.96
C LYS A 149 6.95 -18.17 1.25
N ALA A 150 5.63 -18.32 1.16
CA ALA A 150 4.66 -17.35 1.63
C ALA A 150 3.55 -18.04 2.41
N ARG A 151 3.01 -17.36 3.45
CA ARG A 151 1.87 -17.88 4.22
C ARG A 151 0.55 -17.57 3.54
N TYR A 152 0.45 -16.39 2.94
CA TYR A 152 -0.74 -15.89 2.26
C TYR A 152 -0.36 -15.21 0.95
N VAL A 153 -1.34 -15.12 0.04
CA VAL A 153 -1.17 -14.42 -1.24
C VAL A 153 -2.26 -13.38 -1.47
N GLY A 154 -1.91 -12.30 -2.14
CA GLY A 154 -2.80 -11.19 -2.46
C GLY A 154 -2.44 -10.52 -3.78
N VAL A 155 -3.19 -9.48 -4.12
CA VAL A 155 -2.97 -8.69 -5.34
C VAL A 155 -3.05 -7.20 -5.03
N SER A 156 -2.36 -6.40 -5.84
CA SER A 156 -2.41 -4.94 -5.80
C SER A 156 -2.80 -4.39 -7.17
N ASN A 157 -3.53 -3.25 -7.18
CA ASN A 157 -3.93 -2.57 -8.42
C ASN A 157 -4.79 -3.41 -9.38
N TYR A 158 -5.59 -4.34 -8.84
CA TYR A 158 -6.57 -5.11 -9.61
C TYR A 158 -7.93 -4.42 -9.56
N GLN A 159 -8.64 -4.42 -10.68
CA GLN A 159 -10.04 -4.04 -10.77
C GLN A 159 -10.93 -5.13 -10.13
N ALA A 160 -12.12 -4.76 -9.65
CA ALA A 160 -13.03 -5.68 -8.96
C ALA A 160 -13.31 -6.96 -9.77
N TYR A 161 -13.65 -6.85 -11.07
CA TYR A 161 -13.92 -8.03 -11.91
C TYR A 161 -12.71 -8.98 -12.04
N ARG A 162 -11.48 -8.44 -12.00
CA ARG A 162 -10.25 -9.24 -12.06
C ARG A 162 -10.00 -9.98 -10.77
N VAL A 163 -10.30 -9.34 -9.64
CA VAL A 163 -10.25 -10.00 -8.32
C VAL A 163 -11.29 -11.13 -8.27
N ALA A 164 -12.54 -10.86 -8.64
CA ALA A 164 -13.60 -11.86 -8.68
C ALA A 164 -13.23 -13.04 -9.60
N ARG A 165 -12.65 -12.74 -10.77
CA ARG A 165 -12.18 -13.78 -11.70
C ARG A 165 -11.05 -14.61 -11.10
N ALA A 166 -10.07 -14.01 -10.44
CA ALA A 166 -8.96 -14.74 -9.80
C ALA A 166 -9.49 -15.66 -8.68
N LEU A 167 -10.43 -15.17 -7.87
CA LEU A 167 -11.07 -15.98 -6.81
C LEU A 167 -11.82 -17.18 -7.40
N GLY A 168 -12.65 -16.95 -8.41
CA GLY A 168 -13.39 -18.02 -9.09
C GLY A 168 -12.46 -19.04 -9.77
N ARG A 169 -11.33 -18.58 -10.38
CA ARG A 169 -10.34 -19.54 -10.93
C ARG A 169 -9.67 -20.36 -9.86
N SER A 170 -9.27 -19.74 -8.72
CA SER A 170 -8.71 -20.49 -7.59
C SER A 170 -9.68 -21.55 -7.07
N GLU A 171 -10.98 -21.24 -6.98
CA GLU A 171 -12.01 -22.18 -6.55
C GLU A 171 -12.17 -23.34 -7.53
N VAL A 172 -12.31 -23.06 -8.84
CA VAL A 172 -12.44 -24.08 -9.87
C VAL A 172 -11.24 -25.01 -9.94
N LEU A 173 -10.03 -24.45 -9.74
CA LEU A 173 -8.78 -25.22 -9.76
C LEU A 173 -8.48 -25.93 -8.43
N GLY A 174 -9.25 -25.64 -7.35
CA GLY A 174 -9.00 -26.22 -6.02
C GLY A 174 -7.66 -25.82 -5.40
N ILE A 175 -7.21 -24.57 -5.63
CA ILE A 175 -5.91 -24.07 -5.21
C ILE A 175 -6.03 -22.89 -4.23
N THR A 176 -4.89 -22.41 -3.73
CA THR A 176 -4.80 -21.29 -2.78
C THR A 176 -5.58 -20.07 -3.25
N ARG A 177 -6.45 -19.56 -2.37
CA ARG A 177 -7.28 -18.38 -2.59
C ARG A 177 -6.51 -17.10 -2.24
N LEU A 178 -6.74 -16.02 -2.98
CA LEU A 178 -6.31 -14.68 -2.58
C LEU A 178 -7.00 -14.28 -1.26
N VAL A 179 -6.23 -13.66 -0.35
CA VAL A 179 -6.76 -13.21 0.95
C VAL A 179 -6.77 -11.69 1.11
N SER A 180 -6.11 -10.95 0.21
CA SER A 180 -6.03 -9.50 0.31
C SER A 180 -5.98 -8.79 -1.03
N VAL A 181 -6.39 -7.51 -0.99
CA VAL A 181 -6.24 -6.56 -2.10
C VAL A 181 -5.58 -5.28 -1.58
N GLN A 182 -4.57 -4.78 -2.31
CA GLN A 182 -3.89 -3.52 -2.01
C GLN A 182 -4.22 -2.46 -3.08
N PRO A 183 -5.30 -1.68 -2.94
CA PRO A 183 -5.68 -0.63 -3.87
C PRO A 183 -5.18 0.76 -3.43
N ARG A 184 -5.17 1.74 -4.36
CA ARG A 184 -5.11 3.15 -4.02
C ARG A 184 -6.42 3.59 -3.39
N TYR A 185 -6.37 4.31 -2.25
CA TYR A 185 -7.56 4.87 -1.61
C TYR A 185 -7.22 6.08 -0.73
N ASN A 186 -7.90 7.18 -0.94
CA ASN A 186 -7.82 8.42 -0.17
C ASN A 186 -8.99 9.34 -0.55
N LEU A 187 -9.12 10.48 0.13
CA LEU A 187 -10.17 11.48 -0.12
C LEU A 187 -10.22 11.99 -1.57
N LEU A 188 -9.09 11.97 -2.30
CA LEU A 188 -8.99 12.39 -3.70
C LEU A 188 -9.05 11.21 -4.70
N PHE A 189 -9.29 10.00 -4.22
CA PHE A 189 -9.47 8.80 -5.07
C PHE A 189 -10.33 7.77 -4.36
N ARG A 190 -11.63 7.75 -4.66
CA ARG A 190 -12.66 6.95 -4.00
C ARG A 190 -13.34 5.93 -4.93
N GLN A 191 -12.85 5.76 -6.15
CA GLN A 191 -13.46 4.89 -7.17
C GLN A 191 -13.69 3.44 -6.69
N ILE A 192 -12.82 2.92 -5.83
CA ILE A 192 -12.91 1.56 -5.32
C ILE A 192 -14.15 1.30 -4.44
N GLU A 193 -14.80 2.35 -3.93
CA GLU A 193 -16.04 2.24 -3.14
C GLU A 193 -17.22 1.70 -3.95
N ARG A 194 -17.16 1.78 -5.28
CA ARG A 194 -18.27 1.40 -6.16
C ARG A 194 -18.40 -0.11 -6.33
N GLU A 195 -17.29 -0.83 -6.45
CA GLU A 195 -17.27 -2.25 -6.77
C GLU A 195 -16.26 -3.04 -5.93
N LEU A 196 -15.02 -2.55 -5.79
CA LEU A 196 -13.95 -3.32 -5.16
C LEU A 196 -14.16 -3.50 -3.66
N LEU A 197 -14.53 -2.45 -2.92
CA LEU A 197 -14.79 -2.56 -1.48
C LEU A 197 -16.01 -3.44 -1.16
N PRO A 198 -17.16 -3.31 -1.86
CA PRO A 198 -18.26 -4.28 -1.73
C PRO A 198 -17.83 -5.73 -1.99
N LEU A 199 -17.14 -6.00 -3.10
CA LEU A 199 -16.60 -7.32 -3.40
C LEU A 199 -15.70 -7.84 -2.28
N CYS A 200 -14.79 -7.02 -1.76
CA CYS A 200 -13.91 -7.42 -0.68
C CYS A 200 -14.66 -7.75 0.61
N ALA A 201 -15.72 -7.01 0.92
CA ALA A 201 -16.57 -7.27 2.08
C ALA A 201 -17.32 -8.61 1.95
N GLU A 202 -17.92 -8.89 0.79
CA GLU A 202 -18.62 -10.15 0.50
C GLU A 202 -17.67 -11.35 0.54
N GLU A 203 -16.50 -11.21 -0.08
CA GLU A 203 -15.51 -12.28 -0.21
C GLU A 203 -14.60 -12.43 1.03
N GLY A 204 -14.73 -11.52 2.01
CA GLY A 204 -13.92 -11.53 3.23
C GLY A 204 -12.42 -11.30 2.98
N LEU A 205 -12.09 -10.46 1.97
CA LEU A 205 -10.71 -10.09 1.67
C LEU A 205 -10.24 -8.97 2.58
N ALA A 206 -8.98 -9.03 3.00
CA ALA A 206 -8.33 -7.89 3.66
C ALA A 206 -8.07 -6.77 2.64
N VAL A 207 -8.46 -5.56 2.99
CA VAL A 207 -8.18 -4.36 2.18
C VAL A 207 -7.08 -3.56 2.86
N ILE A 208 -5.93 -3.44 2.21
CA ILE A 208 -4.75 -2.73 2.72
C ILE A 208 -4.39 -1.57 1.78
N PRO A 209 -5.15 -0.47 1.79
CA PRO A 209 -5.02 0.56 0.80
C PRO A 209 -3.73 1.38 0.99
N TYR A 210 -3.12 1.75 -0.13
CA TYR A 210 -1.95 2.61 -0.14
C TYR A 210 -2.30 4.07 -0.45
N ASN A 211 -1.39 4.97 -0.08
CA ASN A 211 -1.44 6.40 -0.41
C ASN A 211 -2.58 7.19 0.27
N PRO A 212 -2.85 6.96 1.58
CA PRO A 212 -3.95 7.63 2.29
C PRO A 212 -3.80 9.16 2.31
N LEU A 213 -2.57 9.69 2.19
CA LEU A 213 -2.26 11.11 2.16
C LEU A 213 -2.16 11.71 0.75
N ALA A 214 -2.58 10.99 -0.32
CA ALA A 214 -2.49 11.46 -1.72
C ALA A 214 -1.09 11.98 -2.10
N GLY A 215 -0.04 11.21 -1.76
CA GLY A 215 1.35 11.62 -1.97
C GLY A 215 1.84 12.73 -1.05
N GLY A 216 1.08 13.07 -0.03
CA GLY A 216 1.34 14.16 0.90
C GLY A 216 0.57 15.45 0.57
N LEU A 217 -0.28 15.47 -0.47
CA LEU A 217 -1.08 16.66 -0.80
C LEU A 217 -2.10 16.96 0.32
N LEU A 218 -2.73 15.93 0.87
CA LEU A 218 -3.69 16.04 1.97
C LEU A 218 -3.11 16.52 3.31
N THR A 219 -1.79 16.73 3.39
CA THR A 219 -1.19 17.41 4.56
C THR A 219 -1.35 18.93 4.53
N GLY A 220 -1.76 19.50 3.38
CA GLY A 220 -1.87 20.95 3.19
C GLY A 220 -0.55 21.69 2.99
N LYS A 221 0.60 20.99 2.98
CA LYS A 221 1.93 21.63 2.88
C LYS A 221 2.30 22.15 1.50
N HIS A 222 1.59 21.72 0.45
CA HIS A 222 1.83 22.16 -0.93
C HIS A 222 0.89 23.30 -1.31
N GLN A 223 1.39 24.24 -2.09
CA GLN A 223 0.64 25.38 -2.60
C GLN A 223 0.44 25.25 -4.11
N ARG A 224 -0.70 25.70 -4.62
CA ARG A 224 -1.08 25.63 -6.04
C ARG A 224 -0.06 26.34 -6.93
N ASP A 225 0.29 27.58 -6.55
CA ASP A 225 1.10 28.48 -7.38
C ASP A 225 2.61 28.34 -7.13
N ALA A 226 3.02 27.31 -6.39
CA ALA A 226 4.41 27.01 -6.12
C ALA A 226 4.80 25.64 -6.68
N PRO A 227 6.06 25.42 -7.07
CA PRO A 227 6.52 24.09 -7.48
C PRO A 227 6.43 23.11 -6.31
N PRO A 228 6.35 21.79 -6.58
CA PRO A 228 6.38 20.78 -5.54
C PRO A 228 7.62 20.92 -4.65
N LEU A 229 7.44 20.80 -3.34
CA LEU A 229 8.53 20.85 -2.38
C LEU A 229 9.61 19.80 -2.72
N ALA A 230 10.87 20.22 -2.70
CA ALA A 230 12.01 19.31 -2.93
C ALA A 230 11.99 18.13 -1.95
N GLY A 231 12.37 16.95 -2.42
CA GLY A 231 12.35 15.73 -1.62
C GLY A 231 10.94 15.16 -1.34
N SER A 232 9.88 15.85 -1.82
CA SER A 232 8.52 15.32 -1.72
C SER A 232 8.26 14.21 -2.73
N ARG A 233 7.14 13.51 -2.57
CA ARG A 233 6.71 12.44 -3.49
C ARG A 233 6.55 12.94 -4.93
N PHE A 234 6.22 14.20 -5.11
CA PHE A 234 6.00 14.84 -6.41
C PHE A 234 7.30 15.13 -7.18
N THR A 235 8.46 15.08 -6.53
CA THR A 235 9.78 15.34 -7.13
C THR A 235 10.66 14.10 -7.34
N LEU A 236 10.09 12.89 -7.15
CA LEU A 236 10.80 11.61 -7.27
C LEU A 236 10.90 11.11 -8.72
N GLY A 237 11.66 11.74 -9.57
CA GLY A 237 11.92 11.28 -10.93
C GLY A 237 10.66 10.88 -11.71
N THR A 238 10.65 9.70 -12.30
CA THR A 238 9.49 9.16 -13.05
C THR A 238 8.28 8.89 -12.16
N ALA A 239 8.50 8.45 -10.92
CA ALA A 239 7.42 8.25 -9.96
C ALA A 239 6.75 9.59 -9.58
N GLY A 240 7.53 10.67 -9.44
CA GLY A 240 7.00 12.02 -9.20
C GLY A 240 6.06 12.48 -10.28
N LYS A 241 6.39 12.22 -11.56
CA LYS A 241 5.48 12.53 -12.69
C LYS A 241 4.11 11.89 -12.55
N THR A 242 4.06 10.62 -12.11
CA THR A 242 2.79 9.92 -11.87
C THR A 242 1.98 10.58 -10.76
N TYR A 243 2.62 11.01 -9.67
CA TYR A 243 1.94 11.71 -8.57
C TYR A 243 1.43 13.08 -9.01
N VAL A 244 2.22 13.84 -9.80
CA VAL A 244 1.78 15.12 -10.39
C VAL A 244 0.54 14.90 -11.27
N GLN A 245 0.56 13.92 -12.17
CA GLN A 245 -0.59 13.60 -13.03
C GLN A 245 -1.84 13.23 -12.24
N ARG A 246 -1.69 12.55 -11.10
CA ARG A 246 -2.82 12.10 -10.26
C ARG A 246 -3.44 13.23 -9.46
N TYR A 247 -2.62 14.11 -8.88
CA TYR A 247 -3.06 14.98 -7.80
C TYR A 247 -2.74 16.46 -7.98
N TRP A 248 -1.81 16.85 -8.88
CA TRP A 248 -1.41 18.25 -9.04
C TRP A 248 -2.32 18.98 -10.03
N LYS A 249 -3.56 19.17 -9.66
CA LYS A 249 -4.60 19.80 -10.49
C LYS A 249 -5.39 20.81 -9.67
N GLU A 250 -6.00 21.80 -10.31
CA GLU A 250 -6.75 22.87 -9.64
C GLU A 250 -7.83 22.33 -8.70
N ARG A 251 -8.65 21.41 -9.20
CA ARG A 251 -9.72 20.79 -8.42
C ARG A 251 -9.21 20.13 -7.13
N GLU A 252 -8.10 19.41 -7.20
CA GLU A 252 -7.49 18.74 -6.06
C GLU A 252 -7.01 19.77 -5.04
N PHE A 253 -6.41 20.89 -5.46
CA PHE A 253 -6.00 21.97 -4.56
C PHE A 253 -7.21 22.66 -3.90
N ASP A 254 -8.30 22.94 -4.64
CA ASP A 254 -9.51 23.49 -4.06
C ASP A 254 -10.10 22.57 -3.01
N THR A 255 -10.17 21.28 -3.30
CA THR A 255 -10.65 20.28 -2.34
C THR A 255 -9.73 20.18 -1.12
N VAL A 256 -8.40 20.20 -1.30
CA VAL A 256 -7.44 20.14 -0.20
C VAL A 256 -7.54 21.40 0.68
N ASN A 257 -7.71 22.58 0.11
CA ASN A 257 -7.88 23.82 0.89
C ASN A 257 -9.14 23.74 1.76
N ALA A 258 -10.26 23.30 1.21
CA ALA A 258 -11.51 23.10 1.96
C ALA A 258 -11.34 22.00 3.04
N PHE A 259 -10.62 20.92 2.72
CA PHE A 259 -10.31 19.85 3.67
C PHE A 259 -9.44 20.34 4.84
N VAL A 260 -8.38 21.11 4.56
CA VAL A 260 -7.48 21.67 5.59
C VAL A 260 -8.23 22.64 6.49
N GLN A 261 -9.09 23.50 5.91
CA GLN A 261 -9.97 24.39 6.69
C GLN A 261 -10.88 23.58 7.61
N LEU A 262 -11.52 22.53 7.07
CA LEU A 262 -12.41 21.66 7.85
C LEU A 262 -11.67 20.94 8.98
N ALA A 263 -10.42 20.50 8.76
CA ALA A 263 -9.57 19.92 9.80
C ALA A 263 -9.28 20.94 10.91
N GLY A 264 -8.89 22.17 10.53
CA GLY A 264 -8.63 23.28 11.46
C GLY A 264 -9.84 23.67 12.30
N ASP A 265 -11.04 23.74 11.71
CA ASP A 265 -12.30 24.03 12.40
C ASP A 265 -12.61 23.01 13.52
N HIS A 266 -12.05 21.80 13.42
CA HIS A 266 -12.21 20.73 14.40
C HIS A 266 -10.96 20.48 15.27
N GLY A 267 -9.94 21.35 15.16
CA GLY A 267 -8.69 21.22 15.92
C GLY A 267 -7.87 19.95 15.57
N LEU A 268 -8.02 19.44 14.36
CA LEU A 268 -7.37 18.21 13.90
C LEU A 268 -6.23 18.52 12.92
N GLU A 269 -5.15 17.74 13.03
CA GLU A 269 -4.10 17.75 12.02
C GLU A 269 -4.62 17.12 10.71
N PRO A 270 -4.45 17.77 9.54
CA PRO A 270 -4.94 17.24 8.26
C PRO A 270 -4.47 15.83 7.95
N ALA A 271 -3.20 15.50 8.24
CA ALA A 271 -2.68 14.15 8.02
C ALA A 271 -3.39 13.10 8.88
N THR A 272 -3.65 13.41 10.15
CA THR A 272 -4.40 12.55 11.07
C THR A 272 -5.82 12.34 10.57
N LEU A 273 -6.52 13.41 10.19
CA LEU A 273 -7.90 13.34 9.69
C LEU A 273 -8.00 12.52 8.40
N ALA A 274 -7.05 12.70 7.46
CA ALA A 274 -7.04 11.93 6.20
C ALA A 274 -6.86 10.43 6.43
N VAL A 275 -5.97 10.02 7.32
CA VAL A 275 -5.77 8.60 7.66
C VAL A 275 -6.96 8.05 8.44
N ALA A 276 -7.52 8.81 9.39
CA ALA A 276 -8.70 8.42 10.16
C ALA A 276 -9.93 8.22 9.26
N TRP A 277 -10.09 9.05 8.22
CA TRP A 277 -11.17 8.87 7.25
C TRP A 277 -11.03 7.54 6.49
N VAL A 278 -9.82 7.16 6.07
CA VAL A 278 -9.57 5.85 5.44
C VAL A 278 -9.87 4.71 6.42
N LEU A 279 -9.41 4.84 7.67
CA LEU A 279 -9.65 3.86 8.74
C LEU A 279 -11.14 3.71 9.08
N ALA A 280 -11.93 4.75 8.92
CA ALA A 280 -13.37 4.73 9.21
C ALA A 280 -14.20 3.93 8.19
N HIS A 281 -13.63 3.50 7.05
CA HIS A 281 -14.34 2.64 6.12
C HIS A 281 -14.33 1.18 6.61
N PRO A 282 -15.51 0.53 6.80
CA PRO A 282 -15.59 -0.80 7.44
C PRO A 282 -14.86 -1.92 6.71
N ALA A 283 -14.71 -1.82 5.38
CA ALA A 283 -13.98 -2.82 4.58
C ALA A 283 -12.46 -2.66 4.68
N VAL A 284 -11.94 -1.54 5.21
CA VAL A 284 -10.49 -1.30 5.30
C VAL A 284 -9.90 -2.05 6.49
N THR A 285 -8.90 -2.88 6.23
CA THR A 285 -8.18 -3.64 7.26
C THR A 285 -7.04 -2.80 7.86
N ALA A 286 -6.08 -2.37 7.04
CA ALA A 286 -4.93 -1.60 7.51
C ALA A 286 -4.38 -0.72 6.37
N PRO A 287 -4.55 0.61 6.39
CA PRO A 287 -3.93 1.47 5.39
C PRO A 287 -2.42 1.48 5.52
N LEU A 288 -1.73 1.57 4.36
CA LEU A 288 -0.29 1.74 4.28
C LEU A 288 0.06 3.19 4.55
N VAL A 289 0.76 3.44 5.63
CA VAL A 289 1.34 4.73 5.97
C VAL A 289 2.85 4.69 5.72
N GLY A 290 3.41 5.76 5.18
CA GLY A 290 4.84 5.88 4.90
C GLY A 290 5.38 7.18 5.46
N ALA A 291 6.68 7.19 5.76
CA ALA A 291 7.37 8.33 6.31
C ALA A 291 8.76 8.48 5.67
N SER A 292 9.34 9.66 5.76
CA SER A 292 10.75 9.93 5.47
C SER A 292 11.54 10.35 6.72
N THR A 293 10.85 10.54 7.84
CA THR A 293 11.42 10.66 9.19
C THR A 293 10.50 9.98 10.21
N PRO A 294 11.00 9.55 11.38
CA PRO A 294 10.17 8.93 12.42
C PRO A 294 8.99 9.80 12.87
N GLU A 295 9.20 11.12 12.97
CA GLU A 295 8.19 12.08 13.44
C GLU A 295 6.97 12.12 12.53
N GLN A 296 7.15 11.91 11.23
CA GLN A 296 6.05 11.90 10.25
C GLN A 296 5.06 10.75 10.47
N LEU A 297 5.44 9.70 11.19
CA LEU A 297 4.51 8.62 11.54
C LEU A 297 3.50 9.03 12.60
N MET A 298 3.81 10.00 13.46
CA MET A 298 3.00 10.33 14.63
C MET A 298 1.58 10.76 14.27
N ALA A 299 1.42 11.56 13.23
CA ALA A 299 0.11 11.95 12.72
C ALA A 299 -0.74 10.74 12.26
N SER A 300 -0.11 9.78 11.58
CA SER A 300 -0.80 8.55 11.14
C SER A 300 -1.12 7.62 12.32
N ILE A 301 -0.25 7.54 13.32
CA ILE A 301 -0.47 6.75 14.53
C ILE A 301 -1.64 7.32 15.34
N ALA A 302 -1.69 8.64 15.51
CA ALA A 302 -2.80 9.31 16.19
C ALA A 302 -4.17 9.04 15.54
N ALA A 303 -4.20 8.80 14.24
CA ALA A 303 -5.42 8.48 13.50
C ALA A 303 -6.11 7.19 13.96
N VAL A 304 -5.37 6.23 14.52
CA VAL A 304 -5.95 4.95 15.01
C VAL A 304 -6.83 5.14 16.23
N GLU A 305 -6.53 6.14 17.04
CA GLU A 305 -7.28 6.45 18.28
C GLU A 305 -8.38 7.49 18.05
N LEU A 306 -8.33 8.16 16.89
CA LEU A 306 -9.33 9.17 16.55
C LEU A 306 -10.66 8.50 16.18
N GLN A 307 -11.66 8.68 17.05
CA GLN A 307 -13.04 8.36 16.72
C GLN A 307 -13.61 9.48 15.83
N LEU A 308 -13.67 9.21 14.54
CA LEU A 308 -14.16 10.20 13.58
C LEU A 308 -15.67 10.45 13.80
N ASP A 309 -16.00 11.68 14.16
CA ASP A 309 -17.41 12.09 14.34
C ASP A 309 -18.22 11.82 13.05
N PRO A 310 -19.41 11.18 13.14
CA PRO A 310 -20.22 10.86 11.96
C PRO A 310 -20.62 12.06 11.09
N LYS A 311 -20.83 13.23 11.69
CA LYS A 311 -21.16 14.45 10.94
C LYS A 311 -19.95 14.98 10.20
N LEU A 312 -18.77 14.95 10.84
CA LEU A 312 -17.52 15.31 10.17
C LEU A 312 -17.22 14.34 9.03
N LYS A 313 -17.40 13.03 9.25
CA LYS A 313 -17.24 12.04 8.19
C LYS A 313 -18.18 12.31 7.01
N ALA A 314 -19.45 12.59 7.25
CA ALA A 314 -20.41 12.91 6.20
C ALA A 314 -20.00 14.17 5.41
N ARG A 315 -19.52 15.23 6.08
CA ARG A 315 -19.00 16.44 5.41
C ARG A 315 -17.78 16.12 4.53
N LEU A 316 -16.88 15.25 4.99
CA LEU A 316 -15.73 14.80 4.19
C LEU A 316 -16.18 13.95 2.98
N ASP A 317 -17.19 13.12 3.17
CA ASP A 317 -17.76 12.28 2.10
C ASP A 317 -18.43 13.16 1.03
N ASP A 318 -19.15 14.19 1.42
CA ASP A 318 -19.80 15.15 0.52
C ASP A 318 -18.76 16.00 -0.23
N LEU A 319 -17.77 16.55 0.49
CA LEU A 319 -16.67 17.33 -0.09
C LEU A 319 -15.92 16.56 -1.18
N THR A 320 -15.80 15.25 -1.02
CA THR A 320 -15.00 14.39 -1.90
C THR A 320 -15.84 13.43 -2.73
N HIS A 321 -17.16 13.64 -2.83
CA HIS A 321 -18.09 12.74 -3.51
C HIS A 321 -17.69 12.43 -4.95
N ASP A 322 -17.28 13.45 -5.68
CA ASP A 322 -16.93 13.35 -7.10
C ASP A 322 -15.74 12.43 -7.39
N TYR A 323 -14.81 12.27 -6.44
CA TYR A 323 -13.67 11.37 -6.59
C TYR A 323 -14.03 9.88 -6.57
N ARG A 324 -15.28 9.54 -6.34
CA ARG A 324 -15.84 8.20 -6.55
C ARG A 324 -15.92 7.81 -8.03
N MET A 325 -15.81 8.78 -8.93
CA MET A 325 -15.82 8.54 -10.39
C MET A 325 -14.42 8.27 -10.97
N GLY A 326 -13.37 8.35 -10.15
CA GLY A 326 -11.98 8.11 -10.54
C GLY A 326 -11.27 9.35 -11.10
N ASP A 327 -10.17 9.12 -11.84
CA ASP A 327 -9.31 10.17 -12.39
C ASP A 327 -9.78 10.69 -13.76
N ALA A 328 -10.88 10.16 -14.30
CA ALA A 328 -11.38 10.59 -15.60
C ALA A 328 -11.84 12.05 -15.56
N ALA A 329 -11.44 12.82 -16.56
CA ALA A 329 -12.02 14.15 -16.79
C ALA A 329 -13.51 13.98 -17.10
N ARG A 330 -14.34 14.84 -16.54
CA ARG A 330 -15.77 14.92 -16.81
C ARG A 330 -16.06 16.03 -17.81
#